data_a9ff49ca430f9114072425b7afb3885c
#
_entry.id   a9ff49ca430f9114072425b7afb3885c
#
_cell.length_a   1.000
_cell.length_b   1.000
_cell.length_c   1.000
_cell.angle_alpha   90.00
_cell.angle_beta   90.00
_cell.angle_gamma   90.00
#
_symmetry.space_group_name_H-M   'P 1'
#
loop_
_entity.id
_entity.type
_entity.pdbx_description
1 polymer ?
#
loop_
_entity_poly.entity_id
_entity_poly.type
_entity_poly.pdbx_seq_one_letter_code
_entity_poly.pdbx_strand_id
1 'polypeptide(L)'
;MPMITPDEIDFEKYERETDAKRKVKPASQWVQELIDRIKNPTYQPRSVMPWRKTHKLIQFRPGEVTVWGGANGNGKSLVTGQVALSMCGQDEKVCIASFEMKPSKTLERMARQWSTYNVSDPAFQGDERATAQFLDLYEQFRDWTDNKLWLYDQQGTVTASQVCAVVRYCAKEKGITQFFVDSLMKCVA
;
A
#
# COMPACT_ATOMS: atom_id res chain seq x y z
N MET A 1 7.43 -2.94 13.54
CA MET A 1 6.82 -2.43 12.28
C MET A 1 6.31 -1.02 12.52
N PRO A 2 6.74 -0.03 11.76
CA PRO A 2 6.30 1.34 11.95
C PRO A 2 4.83 1.49 11.51
N MET A 3 4.00 1.96 12.42
CA MET A 3 2.62 2.33 12.19
C MET A 3 2.52 3.85 12.06
N ILE A 4 1.74 4.35 11.12
CA ILE A 4 1.51 5.78 10.94
C ILE A 4 0.19 6.14 11.62
N THR A 5 0.25 7.08 12.55
CA THR A 5 -0.94 7.58 13.25
C THR A 5 -1.36 8.95 12.70
N PRO A 6 -2.65 9.32 12.79
CA PRO A 6 -3.11 10.64 12.36
C PRO A 6 -2.35 11.79 13.03
N ASP A 7 -1.97 11.63 14.28
CA ASP A 7 -1.28 12.67 15.08
C ASP A 7 0.13 12.98 14.57
N GLU A 8 0.73 12.09 13.79
CA GLU A 8 2.05 12.32 13.16
C GLU A 8 1.97 13.18 11.90
N ILE A 9 0.75 13.49 11.41
CA ILE A 9 0.54 14.13 10.11
C ILE A 9 0.08 15.57 10.30
N ASP A 10 0.87 16.52 9.84
CA ASP A 10 0.45 17.91 9.70
C ASP A 10 -0.49 18.06 8.50
N PHE A 11 -1.79 17.83 8.71
CA PHE A 11 -2.80 17.90 7.66
C PHE A 11 -2.86 19.28 6.98
N GLU A 12 -2.68 20.39 7.72
CA GLU A 12 -2.70 21.74 7.13
C GLU A 12 -1.59 21.91 6.10
N LYS A 13 -0.39 21.44 6.41
CA LYS A 13 0.76 21.49 5.51
C LYS A 13 0.49 20.72 4.22
N TYR A 14 -0.04 19.50 4.32
CA TYR A 14 -0.22 18.61 3.16
C TYR A 14 -1.51 18.84 2.38
N GLU A 15 -2.55 19.41 2.98
CA GLU A 15 -3.77 19.83 2.28
C GLU A 15 -3.56 21.06 1.42
N ARG A 16 -2.77 22.03 1.88
CA ARG A 16 -2.52 23.31 1.17
C ARG A 16 -1.59 23.20 -0.04
N GLU A 17 -0.96 22.06 -0.28
CA GLU A 17 0.00 21.88 -1.38
C GLU A 17 -0.63 21.77 -2.79
N THR A 18 -1.83 22.27 -2.99
CA THR A 18 -2.43 22.38 -4.33
C THR A 18 -2.06 23.71 -5.00
N ASP A 19 -0.81 23.90 -5.37
CA ASP A 19 -0.43 25.01 -6.24
C ASP A 19 -0.79 24.68 -7.69
N ALA A 20 -2.10 24.80 -8.01
CA ALA A 20 -2.63 24.52 -9.34
C ALA A 20 -1.97 25.41 -10.41
N LYS A 21 -1.55 26.64 -10.09
CA LYS A 21 -0.91 27.58 -10.99
C LYS A 21 0.46 27.08 -11.47
N ARG A 22 1.21 26.34 -10.63
CA ARG A 22 2.50 25.74 -11.02
C ARG A 22 2.35 24.51 -11.92
N LYS A 23 1.18 23.88 -11.92
CA LYS A 23 0.93 22.63 -12.65
C LYS A 23 0.35 22.86 -14.04
N VAL A 24 -0.24 24.01 -14.29
CA VAL A 24 -0.77 24.36 -15.61
C VAL A 24 0.33 25.07 -16.41
N LYS A 25 0.90 24.36 -17.37
CA LYS A 25 1.98 24.87 -18.24
C LYS A 25 1.58 24.67 -19.70
N PRO A 26 2.10 25.49 -20.63
CA PRO A 26 1.93 25.25 -22.07
C PRO A 26 2.44 23.86 -22.49
N ALA A 27 1.75 23.24 -23.43
CA ALA A 27 2.10 21.89 -23.91
C ALA A 27 3.56 21.79 -24.41
N SER A 28 4.09 22.86 -24.98
CA SER A 28 5.49 22.93 -25.45
C SER A 28 6.52 22.65 -24.36
N GLN A 29 6.24 23.04 -23.11
CA GLN A 29 7.14 22.75 -21.99
C GLN A 29 7.14 21.24 -21.65
N TRP A 30 6.01 20.56 -21.80
CA TRP A 30 5.93 19.12 -21.60
C TRP A 30 6.60 18.33 -22.74
N VAL A 31 6.60 18.85 -23.98
CA VAL A 31 7.33 18.25 -25.10
C VAL A 31 8.83 18.20 -24.82
N GLN A 32 9.39 19.22 -24.19
CA GLN A 32 10.81 19.20 -23.80
C GLN A 32 11.12 18.06 -22.84
N GLU A 33 10.26 17.84 -21.82
CA GLU A 33 10.40 16.71 -20.89
C GLU A 33 10.35 15.35 -21.61
N LEU A 34 9.51 15.22 -22.67
CA LEU A 34 9.46 14.00 -23.49
C LEU A 34 10.76 13.79 -24.27
N ILE A 35 11.30 14.85 -24.87
CA ILE A 35 12.58 14.81 -25.61
C ILE A 35 13.71 14.38 -24.66
N ASP A 36 13.78 14.98 -23.49
CA ASP A 36 14.81 14.66 -22.49
C ASP A 36 14.70 13.21 -22.00
N ARG A 37 13.48 12.70 -21.85
CA ARG A 37 13.23 11.29 -21.51
C ARG A 37 13.66 10.32 -22.60
N ILE A 38 13.50 10.69 -23.87
CA ILE A 38 13.97 9.88 -25.02
C ILE A 38 15.49 9.87 -25.08
N LYS A 39 16.12 11.03 -24.87
CA LYS A 39 17.58 11.16 -24.86
C LYS A 39 18.26 10.46 -23.70
N ASN A 40 17.59 10.46 -22.56
CA ASN A 40 18.07 9.87 -21.30
C ASN A 40 17.02 8.88 -20.78
N PRO A 41 16.91 7.69 -21.37
CA PRO A 41 15.95 6.69 -20.93
C PRO A 41 16.34 6.19 -19.54
N THR A 42 15.79 6.80 -18.50
CA THR A 42 15.86 6.27 -17.15
C THR A 42 14.92 5.08 -17.06
N TYR A 43 15.48 3.92 -16.74
CA TYR A 43 14.67 2.75 -16.39
C TYR A 43 13.84 3.09 -15.15
N GLN A 44 12.55 3.26 -15.35
CA GLN A 44 11.63 3.35 -14.20
C GLN A 44 11.21 1.93 -13.85
N PRO A 45 11.61 1.44 -12.66
CA PRO A 45 11.15 0.13 -12.21
C PRO A 45 9.62 0.13 -12.21
N ARG A 46 9.04 -0.94 -12.70
CA ARG A 46 7.59 -1.14 -12.73
C ARG A 46 7.29 -2.35 -11.87
N SER A 47 6.47 -2.15 -10.87
CA SER A 47 6.00 -3.26 -10.07
C SER A 47 4.97 -4.07 -10.85
N VAL A 48 4.98 -5.37 -10.66
CA VAL A 48 4.09 -6.30 -11.35
C VAL A 48 3.22 -7.04 -10.35
N MET A 49 2.13 -7.60 -10.85
CA MET A 49 1.24 -8.47 -10.08
C MET A 49 1.97 -9.73 -9.59
N PRO A 50 1.51 -10.39 -8.51
CA PRO A 50 2.11 -11.63 -8.01
C PRO A 50 1.99 -12.80 -9.01
N TRP A 51 1.06 -12.72 -9.96
CA TRP A 51 0.78 -13.81 -10.90
C TRP A 51 1.52 -13.64 -12.21
N ARG A 52 2.42 -14.54 -12.50
CA ARG A 52 3.32 -14.53 -13.68
C ARG A 52 2.60 -14.26 -15.01
N LYS A 53 1.39 -14.82 -15.18
CA LYS A 53 0.59 -14.64 -16.41
C LYS A 53 0.15 -13.20 -16.64
N THR A 54 0.12 -12.37 -15.60
CA THR A 54 -0.34 -10.97 -15.69
C THR A 54 0.80 -9.97 -15.87
N HIS A 55 2.07 -10.36 -15.75
CA HIS A 55 3.22 -9.44 -15.76
C HIS A 55 3.31 -8.59 -17.04
N LYS A 56 2.90 -9.14 -18.18
CA LYS A 56 2.88 -8.40 -19.46
C LYS A 56 1.60 -7.59 -19.66
N LEU A 57 0.57 -7.83 -18.86
CA LEU A 57 -0.75 -7.24 -19.02
C LEU A 57 -0.97 -6.07 -18.06
N ILE A 58 -0.50 -6.19 -16.83
CA ILE A 58 -0.73 -5.21 -15.76
C ILE A 58 0.61 -4.89 -15.11
N GLN A 59 0.96 -3.62 -15.13
CA GLN A 59 2.14 -3.06 -14.48
C GLN A 59 1.73 -1.81 -13.73
N PHE A 60 2.28 -1.60 -12.55
CA PHE A 60 2.04 -0.41 -11.74
C PHE A 60 3.16 0.60 -12.00
N ARG A 61 2.78 1.83 -12.34
CA ARG A 61 3.71 2.89 -12.67
C ARG A 61 3.57 4.05 -11.67
N PRO A 62 4.65 4.79 -11.39
CA PRO A 62 4.55 5.99 -10.57
C PRO A 62 3.53 6.99 -11.14
N GLY A 63 2.70 7.56 -10.25
CA GLY A 63 1.69 8.56 -10.61
C GLY A 63 0.40 8.00 -11.21
N GLU A 64 0.24 6.69 -11.31
CA GLU A 64 -0.99 6.05 -11.77
C GLU A 64 -1.87 5.62 -10.59
N VAL A 65 -3.18 5.64 -10.82
CA VAL A 65 -4.20 5.15 -9.88
C VAL A 65 -4.85 3.90 -10.47
N THR A 66 -4.87 2.82 -9.67
CA THR A 66 -5.54 1.57 -10.04
C THR A 66 -6.77 1.38 -9.15
N VAL A 67 -7.93 1.16 -9.74
CA VAL A 67 -9.18 0.92 -9.00
C VAL A 67 -9.57 -0.55 -9.07
N TRP A 68 -9.74 -1.16 -7.89
CA TRP A 68 -10.20 -2.54 -7.74
C TRP A 68 -11.70 -2.57 -7.45
N GLY A 69 -12.50 -2.92 -8.45
CA GLY A 69 -13.95 -3.02 -8.34
C GLY A 69 -14.43 -4.46 -8.11
N GLY A 70 -15.50 -4.62 -7.33
CA GLY A 70 -16.14 -5.91 -7.11
C GLY A 70 -17.21 -5.85 -6.01
N ALA A 71 -18.14 -6.80 -6.01
CA ALA A 71 -19.18 -6.89 -4.98
C ALA A 71 -18.59 -7.15 -3.59
N ASN A 72 -19.36 -6.85 -2.55
CA ASN A 72 -18.93 -7.12 -1.18
C ASN A 72 -18.74 -8.64 -0.98
N GLY A 73 -17.72 -9.02 -0.21
CA GLY A 73 -17.38 -10.42 0.03
C GLY A 73 -16.56 -11.11 -1.07
N ASN A 74 -16.35 -10.50 -2.23
CA ASN A 74 -15.61 -11.11 -3.36
C ASN A 74 -14.08 -11.05 -3.21
N GLY A 75 -13.55 -10.87 -2.01
CA GLY A 75 -12.12 -10.99 -1.75
C GLY A 75 -11.25 -9.83 -2.21
N LYS A 76 -11.82 -8.62 -2.47
CA LYS A 76 -11.03 -7.44 -2.88
C LYS A 76 -9.82 -7.21 -1.96
N SER A 77 -10.06 -7.09 -0.66
CA SER A 77 -9.01 -6.86 0.34
C SER A 77 -8.01 -8.02 0.42
N LEU A 78 -8.42 -9.25 0.09
CA LEU A 78 -7.54 -10.40 0.04
C LEU A 78 -6.57 -10.27 -1.16
N VAL A 79 -7.11 -9.92 -2.33
CA VAL A 79 -6.30 -9.73 -3.56
C VAL A 79 -5.35 -8.54 -3.39
N THR A 80 -5.83 -7.41 -2.89
CA THR A 80 -4.98 -6.23 -2.68
C THR A 80 -3.90 -6.47 -1.62
N GLY A 81 -4.18 -7.24 -0.56
CA GLY A 81 -3.18 -7.70 0.40
C GLY A 81 -2.09 -8.55 -0.23
N GLN A 82 -2.46 -9.49 -1.10
CA GLN A 82 -1.49 -10.32 -1.84
C GLN A 82 -0.63 -9.49 -2.81
N VAL A 83 -1.23 -8.50 -3.48
CA VAL A 83 -0.50 -7.56 -4.35
C VAL A 83 0.48 -6.72 -3.52
N ALA A 84 0.04 -6.18 -2.39
CA ALA A 84 0.88 -5.41 -1.49
C ALA A 84 2.10 -6.20 -0.99
N LEU A 85 1.91 -7.46 -0.56
CA LEU A 85 3.01 -8.36 -0.18
C LEU A 85 3.97 -8.62 -1.34
N SER A 86 3.44 -8.85 -2.54
CA SER A 86 4.26 -9.03 -3.75
C SER A 86 5.09 -7.79 -4.07
N MET A 87 4.53 -6.59 -3.87
CA MET A 87 5.26 -5.33 -4.06
C MET A 87 6.38 -5.18 -3.02
N CYS A 88 6.11 -5.50 -1.75
CA CYS A 88 7.17 -5.55 -0.73
C CYS A 88 8.31 -6.52 -1.10
N GLY A 89 7.98 -7.65 -1.73
CA GLY A 89 8.97 -8.60 -2.27
C GLY A 89 9.72 -8.09 -3.50
N GLN A 90 9.23 -7.05 -4.15
CA GLN A 90 9.89 -6.34 -5.26
C GLN A 90 10.61 -5.06 -4.79
N ASP A 91 10.89 -4.96 -3.48
CA ASP A 91 11.56 -3.84 -2.80
C ASP A 91 10.81 -2.50 -2.87
N GLU A 92 9.50 -2.54 -3.15
CA GLU A 92 8.65 -1.38 -3.04
C GLU A 92 8.34 -1.08 -1.55
N LYS A 93 8.21 0.19 -1.23
CA LYS A 93 7.73 0.66 0.06
C LYS A 93 6.23 0.88 0.00
N VAL A 94 5.50 0.09 0.75
CA VAL A 94 4.04 -0.01 0.68
C VAL A 94 3.39 0.58 1.93
N CYS A 95 2.31 1.35 1.78
CA CYS A 95 1.41 1.71 2.87
C CYS A 95 -0.01 1.23 2.57
N ILE A 96 -0.69 0.70 3.58
CA ILE A 96 -2.10 0.32 3.51
C ILE A 96 -2.89 1.15 4.51
N ALA A 97 -3.88 1.89 4.01
CA ALA A 97 -4.89 2.56 4.79
C ALA A 97 -6.20 1.75 4.70
N SER A 98 -6.47 0.93 5.71
CA SER A 98 -7.73 0.21 5.82
C SER A 98 -8.65 0.92 6.80
N PHE A 99 -9.73 1.52 6.28
CA PHE A 99 -10.71 2.25 7.08
C PHE A 99 -11.80 1.34 7.65
N GLU A 100 -11.83 0.08 7.26
CA GLU A 100 -12.80 -0.93 7.72
C GLU A 100 -12.21 -1.87 8.77
N MET A 101 -10.92 -2.16 8.69
CA MET A 101 -10.25 -3.12 9.56
C MET A 101 -9.13 -2.48 10.37
N LYS A 102 -9.01 -2.90 11.62
CA LYS A 102 -7.85 -2.53 12.46
C LYS A 102 -6.54 -3.06 11.83
N PRO A 103 -5.42 -2.33 11.99
CA PRO A 103 -4.11 -2.74 11.49
C PRO A 103 -3.72 -4.17 11.87
N SER A 104 -4.00 -4.59 13.11
CA SER A 104 -3.71 -5.95 13.57
C SER A 104 -4.44 -7.04 12.76
N LYS A 105 -5.70 -6.78 12.37
CA LYS A 105 -6.48 -7.72 11.53
C LYS A 105 -6.01 -7.74 10.08
N THR A 106 -5.57 -6.61 9.57
CA THR A 106 -4.94 -6.54 8.25
C THR A 106 -3.64 -7.37 8.25
N LEU A 107 -2.79 -7.17 9.28
CA LEU A 107 -1.54 -7.92 9.42
C LEU A 107 -1.75 -9.42 9.61
N GLU A 108 -2.71 -9.84 10.43
CA GLU A 108 -3.06 -11.26 10.61
C GLU A 108 -3.38 -11.92 9.26
N ARG A 109 -4.19 -11.26 8.41
CA ARG A 109 -4.51 -11.76 7.07
C ARG A 109 -3.29 -11.81 6.16
N MET A 110 -2.47 -10.77 6.18
CA MET A 110 -1.27 -10.70 5.36
C MET A 110 -0.23 -11.72 5.80
N ALA A 111 -0.02 -11.94 7.10
CA ALA A 111 0.87 -12.96 7.63
C ALA A 111 0.44 -14.38 7.19
N ARG A 112 -0.87 -14.65 7.19
CA ARG A 112 -1.42 -15.91 6.63
C ARG A 112 -1.14 -16.08 5.15
N GLN A 113 -1.25 -15.00 4.36
CA GLN A 113 -0.94 -15.03 2.94
C GLN A 113 0.55 -15.24 2.67
N TRP A 114 1.40 -14.62 3.49
CA TRP A 114 2.85 -14.70 3.38
C TRP A 114 3.38 -16.08 3.79
N SER A 115 2.92 -16.59 4.94
CA SER A 115 3.37 -17.86 5.51
C SER A 115 2.64 -19.08 4.93
N THR A 116 1.45 -18.89 4.33
CA THR A 116 0.49 -19.96 3.96
C THR A 116 -0.10 -20.74 5.13
N TYR A 117 0.23 -20.40 6.38
CA TYR A 117 -0.29 -21.03 7.58
C TYR A 117 -1.42 -20.23 8.20
N ASN A 118 -2.43 -20.97 8.72
CA ASN A 118 -3.54 -20.38 9.45
C ASN A 118 -3.35 -20.61 10.96
N VAL A 119 -2.80 -19.61 11.65
CA VAL A 119 -2.60 -19.67 13.12
C VAL A 119 -3.90 -19.78 13.93
N SER A 120 -5.04 -19.43 13.33
CA SER A 120 -6.35 -19.53 13.95
C SER A 120 -7.04 -20.87 13.66
N ASP A 121 -6.35 -21.84 13.06
CA ASP A 121 -6.90 -23.16 12.78
C ASP A 121 -7.12 -23.92 14.09
N PRO A 122 -8.34 -24.40 14.38
CA PRO A 122 -8.63 -25.16 15.60
C PRO A 122 -7.74 -26.39 15.79
N ALA A 123 -7.21 -26.96 14.71
CA ALA A 123 -6.31 -28.11 14.77
C ALA A 123 -5.01 -27.83 15.54
N PHE A 124 -4.62 -26.57 15.69
CA PHE A 124 -3.39 -26.17 16.38
C PHE A 124 -3.65 -25.58 17.78
N GLN A 125 -4.91 -25.49 18.20
CA GLN A 125 -5.24 -24.93 19.51
C GLN A 125 -4.75 -25.85 20.65
N GLY A 126 -3.93 -25.31 21.55
CA GLY A 126 -3.36 -26.06 22.67
C GLY A 126 -2.09 -26.87 22.34
N ASP A 127 -1.61 -26.85 21.12
CA ASP A 127 -0.33 -27.42 20.74
C ASP A 127 0.81 -26.42 20.97
N GLU A 128 1.65 -26.69 21.98
CA GLU A 128 2.79 -25.82 22.31
C GLU A 128 3.83 -25.74 21.19
N ARG A 129 4.04 -26.82 20.44
CA ARG A 129 5.00 -26.82 19.30
C ARG A 129 4.47 -25.98 18.15
N ALA A 130 3.19 -26.10 17.83
CA ALA A 130 2.56 -25.25 16.84
C ALA A 130 2.59 -23.78 17.24
N THR A 131 2.32 -23.48 18.51
CA THR A 131 2.40 -22.13 19.06
C THR A 131 3.82 -21.55 18.89
N ALA A 132 4.86 -22.30 19.24
CA ALA A 132 6.25 -21.85 19.08
C ALA A 132 6.60 -21.59 17.61
N GLN A 133 6.17 -22.47 16.69
CA GLN A 133 6.38 -22.28 15.24
C GLN A 133 5.65 -21.04 14.72
N PHE A 134 4.45 -20.75 15.20
CA PHE A 134 3.72 -19.56 14.79
C PHE A 134 4.35 -18.27 15.31
N LEU A 135 4.87 -18.27 16.53
CA LEU A 135 5.62 -17.12 17.04
C LEU A 135 6.86 -16.83 16.21
N ASP A 136 7.64 -17.86 15.88
CA ASP A 136 8.81 -17.72 15.00
C ASP A 136 8.42 -17.20 13.61
N LEU A 137 7.34 -17.72 13.02
CA LEU A 137 6.79 -17.22 11.75
C LEU A 137 6.38 -15.74 11.81
N TYR A 138 5.75 -15.29 12.89
CA TYR A 138 5.38 -13.89 13.06
C TYR A 138 6.61 -13.00 13.27
N GLU A 139 7.63 -13.47 13.94
CA GLU A 139 8.91 -12.75 14.05
C GLU A 139 9.59 -12.61 12.69
N GLN A 140 9.65 -13.68 11.91
CA GLN A 140 10.17 -13.63 10.55
C GLN A 140 9.34 -12.68 9.65
N PHE A 141 8.01 -12.70 9.77
CA PHE A 141 7.15 -11.77 9.05
C PHE A 141 7.39 -10.31 9.47
N ARG A 142 7.53 -10.06 10.78
CA ARG A 142 7.89 -8.73 11.31
C ARG A 142 9.19 -8.22 10.67
N ASP A 143 10.22 -9.04 10.68
CA ASP A 143 11.54 -8.67 10.18
C ASP A 143 11.52 -8.49 8.65
N TRP A 144 10.77 -9.33 7.94
CA TRP A 144 10.61 -9.22 6.50
C TRP A 144 9.82 -7.97 6.08
N THR A 145 8.84 -7.54 6.87
CA THR A 145 8.04 -6.33 6.59
C THR A 145 8.70 -5.05 7.05
N ASP A 146 9.77 -5.12 7.83
CA ASP A 146 10.45 -3.94 8.35
C ASP A 146 10.99 -3.07 7.20
N ASN A 147 10.73 -1.75 7.30
CA ASN A 147 11.06 -0.76 6.26
C ASN A 147 10.47 -1.04 4.84
N LYS A 148 9.49 -1.95 4.73
CA LYS A 148 8.79 -2.27 3.47
C LYS A 148 7.29 -2.06 3.55
N LEU A 149 6.67 -2.33 4.70
CA LEU A 149 5.23 -2.24 4.88
C LEU A 149 4.87 -1.32 6.04
N TRP A 150 3.99 -0.35 5.78
CA TRP A 150 3.39 0.55 6.76
C TRP A 150 1.88 0.37 6.77
N LEU A 151 1.27 0.61 7.91
CA LEU A 151 -0.18 0.68 8.06
C LEU A 151 -0.57 2.05 8.61
N TYR A 152 -1.61 2.63 8.03
CA TYR A 152 -2.24 3.84 8.57
C TYR A 152 -3.33 3.44 9.55
N ASP A 153 -3.19 3.85 10.82
CA ASP A 153 -4.14 3.48 11.89
C ASP A 153 -5.26 4.53 12.02
N GLN A 154 -6.21 4.42 11.11
CA GLN A 154 -7.44 5.20 11.13
C GLN A 154 -8.60 4.33 10.67
N GLN A 155 -9.67 4.24 11.47
CA GLN A 155 -10.91 3.57 11.10
C GLN A 155 -12.04 4.58 10.95
N GLY A 156 -13.07 4.17 10.22
CA GLY A 156 -14.26 4.96 10.00
C GLY A 156 -14.19 5.83 8.74
N THR A 157 -14.98 6.88 8.73
CA THR A 157 -15.07 7.79 7.58
C THR A 157 -13.97 8.84 7.63
N VAL A 158 -13.33 9.07 6.50
CA VAL A 158 -12.30 10.10 6.30
C VAL A 158 -12.65 10.94 5.08
N THR A 159 -12.18 12.17 5.01
CA THR A 159 -12.37 12.99 3.82
C THR A 159 -11.33 12.65 2.74
N ALA A 160 -11.67 12.91 1.48
CA ALA A 160 -10.72 12.73 0.38
C ALA A 160 -9.47 13.62 0.54
N SER A 161 -9.61 14.82 1.09
CA SER A 161 -8.47 15.71 1.39
C SER A 161 -7.52 15.09 2.40
N GLN A 162 -8.04 14.51 3.48
CA GLN A 162 -7.24 13.79 4.48
C GLN A 162 -6.49 12.61 3.86
N VAL A 163 -7.14 11.80 3.04
CA VAL A 163 -6.47 10.70 2.35
C VAL A 163 -5.32 11.22 1.47
N CYS A 164 -5.57 12.29 0.69
CA CYS A 164 -4.53 12.90 -0.12
C CYS A 164 -3.36 13.45 0.71
N ALA A 165 -3.65 14.04 1.87
CA ALA A 165 -2.61 14.52 2.80
C ALA A 165 -1.75 13.37 3.34
N VAL A 166 -2.38 12.27 3.76
CA VAL A 166 -1.68 11.05 4.21
C VAL A 166 -0.79 10.49 3.11
N VAL A 167 -1.29 10.38 1.87
CA VAL A 167 -0.51 9.90 0.73
C VAL A 167 0.72 10.79 0.49
N ARG A 168 0.56 12.11 0.53
CA ARG A 168 1.68 13.06 0.36
C ARG A 168 2.72 12.93 1.48
N TYR A 169 2.25 12.85 2.73
CA TYR A 169 3.12 12.61 3.88
C TYR A 169 3.92 11.31 3.70
N CYS A 170 3.24 10.22 3.39
CA CYS A 170 3.85 8.91 3.19
C CYS A 170 4.91 8.93 2.09
N ALA A 171 4.60 9.56 0.96
CA ALA A 171 5.54 9.67 -0.15
C ALA A 171 6.77 10.51 0.20
N LYS A 172 6.58 11.66 0.88
CA LYS A 172 7.66 12.61 1.17
C LYS A 172 8.52 12.21 2.37
N GLU A 173 7.88 11.82 3.47
CA GLU A 173 8.57 11.61 4.74
C GLU A 173 9.01 10.14 4.94
N LYS A 174 8.29 9.18 4.36
CA LYS A 174 8.60 7.75 4.50
C LYS A 174 9.16 7.13 3.21
N GLY A 175 9.08 7.85 2.08
CA GLY A 175 9.50 7.37 0.77
C GLY A 175 8.64 6.23 0.24
N ILE A 176 7.36 6.19 0.65
CA ILE A 176 6.41 5.17 0.21
C ILE A 176 6.10 5.35 -1.28
N THR A 177 6.22 4.28 -2.04
CA THR A 177 6.05 4.24 -3.49
C THR A 177 4.69 3.70 -3.91
N GLN A 178 4.04 2.90 -3.04
CA GLN A 178 2.74 2.28 -3.30
C GLN A 178 1.81 2.52 -2.12
N PHE A 179 0.62 3.09 -2.38
CA PHE A 179 -0.35 3.39 -1.34
C PHE A 179 -1.70 2.72 -1.66
N PHE A 180 -2.19 1.89 -0.75
CA PHE A 180 -3.47 1.19 -0.87
C PHE A 180 -4.52 1.81 0.02
N VAL A 181 -5.70 2.07 -0.54
CA VAL A 181 -6.88 2.57 0.18
C VAL A 181 -7.96 1.49 0.18
N ASP A 182 -8.34 1.00 1.34
CA ASP A 182 -9.41 0.01 1.53
C ASP A 182 -10.40 0.48 2.61
N SER A 183 -11.61 0.96 2.25
CA SER A 183 -12.18 1.08 0.92
C SER A 183 -12.45 2.56 0.58
N LEU A 184 -12.53 2.85 -0.75
CA LEU A 184 -12.88 4.19 -1.24
C LEU A 184 -14.25 4.67 -0.72
N MET A 185 -15.18 3.78 -0.43
CA MET A 185 -16.51 4.11 0.12
C MET A 185 -16.44 4.84 1.46
N LYS A 186 -15.37 4.69 2.21
CA LYS A 186 -15.14 5.40 3.49
C LYS A 186 -14.50 6.77 3.30
N CYS A 187 -14.13 7.12 2.08
CA CYS A 187 -13.47 8.38 1.72
C CYS A 187 -14.41 9.38 1.03
N VAL A 188 -15.69 9.02 0.89
CA VAL A 188 -16.72 9.82 0.23
C VAL A 188 -17.72 10.25 1.32
N ALA A 189 -17.44 11.36 1.97
CA ALA A 189 -18.35 12.00 2.91
C ALA A 189 -18.63 13.43 2.43
#